data_436e1ac9eaf87a3232dcf755b57a151b
#
_entry.id   436e1ac9eaf87a3232dcf755b57a151b
#
_cell.length_a   1.000
_cell.length_b   1.000
_cell.length_c   1.000
_cell.angle_alpha   90.00
_cell.angle_beta   90.00
_cell.angle_gamma   90.00
#
_symmetry.space_group_name_H-M   'P 1'
#
loop_
_entity.id
_entity.type
_entity.pdbx_description
1 polymer ?
#
loop_
_entity_poly.entity_id
_entity_poly.type
_entity_poly.pdbx_seq_one_letter_code
_entity_poly.pdbx_strand_id
1 'polypeptide(L)'
;MLVIGNGRMITQDASNPFLENGAVAMDGNTIVMVGVTEEVKKAYPDAEFIDAKGEVIMPAFINAHEHIYSSFARGLSINGYNPQGFLDILDGLWWTVDRHLTLEQTKLSAYATYIDSIKNGVTTVFDHHASFGHITGSLNAIEEAAKDLGVRTCLCFEISDRDGMEKSRESVMENVNFIKHALADDSDMIAGMMGMHASFTISDETMALCNELKPEGVGYHIHVAEGIYDLHQCLKEHGKRIVDRLHDWNILGPKTLLGHCIYVNEHEMDLIKDTDTMVVHNPESNMGNACGCPPTMRMVQKGILTGLGTDGYTHDMMESWKVANVLHKHSLCDPNAAWGEVPQMLFEGNAEIANRYFKKQLGVLKEGAAADVIVIDYDPLTPMNESNINGHLMFGVNGSMVQTTVCNGKVLMKDREVLVCDEAKVMADCRQAAKELADDING
;
A
#
# COMPACT_ATOMS: atom_id res chain seq x y z
N MET A 1 12.28 -22.99 -12.29
CA MET A 1 11.00 -23.59 -11.88
C MET A 1 11.00 -23.76 -10.38
N LEU A 2 10.00 -23.22 -9.68
CA LEU A 2 9.80 -23.31 -8.24
C LEU A 2 8.41 -23.87 -7.97
N VAL A 3 8.28 -24.78 -7.01
CA VAL A 3 6.99 -25.30 -6.52
C VAL A 3 6.92 -25.07 -5.01
N ILE A 4 5.81 -24.51 -4.55
CA ILE A 4 5.45 -24.46 -3.12
C ILE A 4 4.24 -25.35 -2.95
N GLY A 5 4.28 -26.30 -2.02
CA GLY A 5 3.18 -27.27 -1.85
C GLY A 5 3.14 -27.89 -0.47
N ASN A 6 2.28 -28.90 -0.30
CA ASN A 6 1.95 -29.52 0.99
C ASN A 6 1.31 -28.52 1.99
N GLY A 7 0.52 -27.56 1.51
CA GLY A 7 -0.13 -26.57 2.37
C GLY A 7 -1.63 -26.46 2.13
N ARG A 8 -2.35 -25.88 3.07
CA ARG A 8 -3.73 -25.41 2.89
C ARG A 8 -3.68 -24.17 2.02
N MET A 9 -4.17 -24.30 0.79
CA MET A 9 -4.03 -23.23 -0.18
C MET A 9 -5.31 -22.39 -0.29
N ILE A 10 -5.18 -21.10 -0.10
CA ILE A 10 -6.21 -20.08 -0.36
C ILE A 10 -5.81 -19.38 -1.66
N THR A 11 -6.60 -19.53 -2.72
CA THR A 11 -6.19 -19.06 -4.05
C THR A 11 -6.65 -17.66 -4.38
N GLN A 12 -7.70 -17.17 -3.74
CA GLN A 12 -8.45 -15.96 -4.15
C GLN A 12 -9.06 -16.07 -5.57
N ASP A 13 -9.10 -17.29 -6.17
CA ASP A 13 -9.85 -17.58 -7.40
C ASP A 13 -11.21 -18.16 -7.02
N ALA A 14 -12.29 -17.43 -7.35
CA ALA A 14 -13.65 -17.86 -7.03
C ALA A 14 -14.05 -19.23 -7.64
N SER A 15 -13.35 -19.67 -8.68
CA SER A 15 -13.58 -20.99 -9.30
C SER A 15 -12.95 -22.15 -8.52
N ASN A 16 -11.96 -21.88 -7.66
CA ASN A 16 -11.25 -22.88 -6.86
C ASN A 16 -10.64 -22.22 -5.60
N PRO A 17 -11.46 -21.71 -4.67
CA PRO A 17 -11.00 -20.82 -3.62
C PRO A 17 -10.11 -21.47 -2.55
N PHE A 18 -10.21 -22.81 -2.37
CA PHE A 18 -9.50 -23.53 -1.32
C PHE A 18 -9.09 -24.94 -1.74
N LEU A 19 -7.86 -25.33 -1.40
CA LEU A 19 -7.32 -26.69 -1.55
C LEU A 19 -6.68 -27.13 -0.22
N GLU A 20 -7.16 -28.26 0.34
CA GLU A 20 -6.65 -28.78 1.63
C GLU A 20 -5.16 -29.17 1.57
N ASN A 21 -4.70 -29.70 0.43
CA ASN A 21 -3.30 -30.05 0.16
C ASN A 21 -2.92 -29.51 -1.23
N GLY A 22 -2.77 -28.18 -1.30
CA GLY A 22 -2.50 -27.48 -2.54
C GLY A 22 -1.01 -27.26 -2.82
N ALA A 23 -0.70 -27.05 -4.09
CA ALA A 23 0.59 -26.57 -4.55
C ALA A 23 0.46 -25.59 -5.72
N VAL A 24 1.40 -24.67 -5.81
CA VAL A 24 1.57 -23.71 -6.89
C VAL A 24 2.95 -23.90 -7.54
N ALA A 25 2.97 -24.04 -8.87
CA ALA A 25 4.19 -24.08 -9.67
C ALA A 25 4.40 -22.76 -10.39
N MET A 26 5.64 -22.26 -10.35
CA MET A 26 6.03 -20.98 -10.91
C MET A 26 7.22 -21.16 -11.85
N ASP A 27 7.12 -20.58 -13.06
CA ASP A 27 8.24 -20.49 -14.03
C ASP A 27 8.62 -19.02 -14.25
N GLY A 28 9.79 -18.64 -13.78
CA GLY A 28 10.16 -17.23 -13.69
C GLY A 28 9.09 -16.47 -12.90
N ASN A 29 8.54 -15.43 -13.49
CA ASN A 29 7.59 -14.53 -12.83
C ASN A 29 6.10 -14.90 -13.04
N THR A 30 5.81 -16.12 -13.49
CA THR A 30 4.44 -16.54 -13.86
C THR A 30 4.06 -17.83 -13.16
N ILE A 31 2.84 -17.88 -12.60
CA ILE A 31 2.23 -19.12 -12.13
C ILE A 31 1.85 -19.96 -13.34
N VAL A 32 2.32 -21.21 -13.39
CA VAL A 32 2.08 -22.13 -14.51
C VAL A 32 1.16 -23.28 -14.18
N MET A 33 0.95 -23.58 -12.90
CA MET A 33 -0.03 -24.57 -12.45
C MET A 33 -0.42 -24.32 -11.00
N VAL A 34 -1.70 -24.51 -10.69
CA VAL A 34 -2.25 -24.58 -9.34
C VAL A 34 -3.08 -25.85 -9.22
N GLY A 35 -2.90 -26.63 -8.17
CA GLY A 35 -3.63 -27.90 -8.01
C GLY A 35 -3.23 -28.65 -6.76
N VAL A 36 -3.64 -29.93 -6.69
CA VAL A 36 -3.26 -30.82 -5.60
C VAL A 36 -1.75 -31.09 -5.66
N THR A 37 -1.08 -31.12 -4.52
CA THR A 37 0.39 -31.21 -4.42
C THR A 37 0.98 -32.37 -5.23
N GLU A 38 0.38 -33.57 -5.16
CA GLU A 38 0.89 -34.74 -5.87
C GLU A 38 0.84 -34.59 -7.39
N GLU A 39 -0.20 -33.91 -7.91
CA GLU A 39 -0.35 -33.66 -9.35
C GLU A 39 0.69 -32.65 -9.83
N VAL A 40 0.85 -31.55 -9.09
CA VAL A 40 1.84 -30.49 -9.40
C VAL A 40 3.26 -31.06 -9.36
N LYS A 41 3.64 -31.83 -8.31
CA LYS A 41 4.95 -32.50 -8.21
C LYS A 41 5.19 -33.50 -9.34
N LYS A 42 4.15 -34.20 -9.77
CA LYS A 42 4.26 -35.13 -10.90
C LYS A 42 4.46 -34.40 -12.22
N ALA A 43 3.85 -33.23 -12.38
CA ALA A 43 4.02 -32.40 -13.58
C ALA A 43 5.41 -31.75 -13.64
N TYR A 44 5.99 -31.41 -12.49
CA TYR A 44 7.28 -30.71 -12.38
C TYR A 44 8.25 -31.41 -11.42
N PRO A 45 8.71 -32.64 -11.73
CA PRO A 45 9.50 -33.47 -10.81
C PRO A 45 10.89 -32.91 -10.51
N ASP A 46 11.45 -32.08 -11.42
CA ASP A 46 12.77 -31.49 -11.28
C ASP A 46 12.75 -30.05 -10.73
N ALA A 47 11.57 -29.53 -10.36
CA ALA A 47 11.44 -28.18 -9.79
C ALA A 47 12.04 -28.14 -8.37
N GLU A 48 12.62 -26.99 -8.00
CA GLU A 48 12.92 -26.70 -6.61
C GLU A 48 11.60 -26.73 -5.82
N PHE A 49 11.60 -27.43 -4.67
CA PHE A 49 10.41 -27.62 -3.87
C PHE A 49 10.54 -26.98 -2.48
N ILE A 50 9.62 -26.08 -2.17
CA ILE A 50 9.42 -25.53 -0.82
C ILE A 50 8.24 -26.28 -0.19
N ASP A 51 8.50 -26.97 0.90
CA ASP A 51 7.50 -27.69 1.68
C ASP A 51 6.81 -26.74 2.68
N ALA A 52 5.55 -26.46 2.47
CA ALA A 52 4.74 -25.66 3.39
C ALA A 52 4.29 -26.41 4.65
N LYS A 53 4.60 -27.69 4.81
CA LYS A 53 4.39 -28.50 6.04
C LYS A 53 2.97 -28.46 6.62
N GLY A 54 1.96 -28.26 5.78
CA GLY A 54 0.57 -28.08 6.20
C GLY A 54 0.16 -26.66 6.55
N GLU A 55 1.07 -25.70 6.45
CA GLU A 55 0.83 -24.26 6.64
C GLU A 55 -0.06 -23.67 5.53
N VAL A 56 -0.43 -22.40 5.66
CA VAL A 56 -1.29 -21.73 4.68
C VAL A 56 -0.48 -21.14 3.54
N ILE A 57 -0.81 -21.51 2.30
CA ILE A 57 -0.27 -20.92 1.06
C ILE A 57 -1.32 -19.97 0.50
N MET A 58 -0.96 -18.72 0.19
CA MET A 58 -1.90 -17.75 -0.41
C MET A 58 -1.18 -16.70 -1.26
N PRO A 59 -1.91 -15.89 -2.05
CA PRO A 59 -1.32 -14.73 -2.72
C PRO A 59 -0.69 -13.80 -1.71
N ALA A 60 0.43 -13.20 -2.08
CA ALA A 60 1.07 -12.16 -1.27
C ALA A 60 0.17 -10.92 -1.16
N PHE A 61 0.33 -10.18 -0.06
CA PHE A 61 -0.44 -8.97 0.18
C PHE A 61 0.02 -7.81 -0.70
N ILE A 62 -0.93 -6.93 -0.97
CA ILE A 62 -0.74 -5.65 -1.64
C ILE A 62 -1.12 -4.56 -0.64
N ASN A 63 -0.23 -3.59 -0.42
CA ASN A 63 -0.52 -2.40 0.36
C ASN A 63 -0.87 -1.25 -0.60
N ALA A 64 -2.14 -0.82 -0.59
CA ALA A 64 -2.64 0.15 -1.56
C ALA A 64 -2.32 1.62 -1.22
N HIS A 65 -1.78 1.90 -0.03
CA HIS A 65 -1.33 3.23 0.38
C HIS A 65 -0.41 3.17 1.59
N GLU A 66 0.76 3.77 1.44
CA GLU A 66 1.78 3.83 2.47
C GLU A 66 2.64 5.09 2.32
N HIS A 67 3.32 5.48 3.39
CA HIS A 67 4.38 6.48 3.40
C HIS A 67 5.69 5.80 3.83
N ILE A 68 6.49 5.38 2.87
CA ILE A 68 7.75 4.64 3.10
C ILE A 68 8.68 5.36 4.10
N TYR A 69 8.80 6.68 4.00
CA TYR A 69 9.67 7.46 4.89
C TYR A 69 9.22 7.45 6.36
N SER A 70 7.98 7.07 6.64
CA SER A 70 7.41 6.99 8.00
C SER A 70 8.14 5.99 8.90
N SER A 71 8.85 5.01 8.32
CA SER A 71 9.67 4.07 9.09
C SER A 71 10.69 4.76 9.98
N PHE A 72 11.19 5.95 9.58
CA PHE A 72 12.13 6.76 10.36
C PHE A 72 11.45 7.67 11.38
N ALA A 73 10.12 7.80 11.34
CA ALA A 73 9.35 8.53 12.34
C ALA A 73 8.92 7.65 13.53
N ARG A 74 9.09 6.32 13.44
CA ARG A 74 8.70 5.39 14.51
C ARG A 74 9.47 5.67 15.80
N GLY A 75 8.74 6.11 16.83
CA GLY A 75 9.33 6.45 18.13
C GLY A 75 10.22 7.70 18.11
N LEU A 76 10.20 8.49 17.06
CA LEU A 76 10.92 9.76 16.97
C LEU A 76 10.34 10.73 17.99
N SER A 77 11.22 11.28 18.85
CA SER A 77 10.88 12.38 19.75
C SER A 77 11.31 13.70 19.10
N ILE A 78 10.39 14.65 19.01
CA ILE A 78 10.66 16.01 18.53
C ILE A 78 10.48 16.99 19.68
N ASN A 79 11.49 17.85 19.89
CA ASN A 79 11.48 18.82 20.98
C ASN A 79 10.31 19.79 20.86
N GLY A 80 9.49 19.90 21.92
CA GLY A 80 8.34 20.80 21.93
C GLY A 80 7.11 20.31 21.17
N TYR A 81 7.14 19.14 20.54
CA TYR A 81 5.99 18.55 19.86
C TYR A 81 4.88 18.18 20.86
N ASN A 82 3.72 18.81 20.71
CA ASN A 82 2.54 18.56 21.55
C ASN A 82 1.27 18.89 20.77
N PRO A 83 0.84 18.02 19.82
CA PRO A 83 -0.25 18.29 18.91
C PRO A 83 -1.59 18.41 19.65
N GLN A 84 -2.40 19.39 19.23
CA GLN A 84 -3.78 19.60 19.73
C GLN A 84 -4.81 19.19 18.65
N GLY A 85 -4.35 18.89 17.44
CA GLY A 85 -5.20 18.46 16.33
C GLY A 85 -4.38 17.98 15.14
N PHE A 86 -5.08 17.56 14.10
CA PHE A 86 -4.46 16.92 12.93
C PHE A 86 -3.43 17.83 12.22
N LEU A 87 -3.70 19.14 12.10
CA LEU A 87 -2.73 20.06 11.49
C LEU A 87 -1.42 20.16 12.28
N ASP A 88 -1.50 20.06 13.61
CA ASP A 88 -0.30 20.07 14.45
C ASP A 88 0.51 18.77 14.26
N ILE A 89 -0.16 17.65 13.95
CA ILE A 89 0.50 16.38 13.59
C ILE A 89 1.21 16.54 12.25
N LEU A 90 0.56 17.13 11.25
CA LEU A 90 1.18 17.37 9.95
C LEU A 90 2.41 18.27 10.08
N ASP A 91 2.26 19.47 10.64
CA ASP A 91 3.33 20.46 10.71
C ASP A 91 4.46 20.04 11.68
N GLY A 92 4.07 19.55 12.86
CA GLY A 92 5.03 19.25 13.92
C GLY A 92 5.74 17.90 13.78
N LEU A 93 5.19 16.94 13.04
CA LEU A 93 5.80 15.63 12.81
C LEU A 93 6.13 15.41 11.34
N TRP A 94 5.13 15.22 10.47
CA TRP A 94 5.35 14.73 9.10
C TRP A 94 6.12 15.73 8.24
N TRP A 95 5.73 17.01 8.24
CA TRP A 95 6.42 18.06 7.47
C TRP A 95 7.77 18.45 8.09
N THR A 96 7.94 18.21 9.40
CA THR A 96 9.26 18.35 10.03
C THR A 96 10.19 17.24 9.55
N VAL A 97 9.76 15.98 9.58
CA VAL A 97 10.57 14.84 9.11
C VAL A 97 10.95 15.03 7.64
N ASP A 98 9.98 15.30 6.77
CA ASP A 98 10.22 15.35 5.32
C ASP A 98 11.13 16.51 4.88
N ARG A 99 11.13 17.64 5.62
CA ARG A 99 12.06 18.76 5.37
C ARG A 99 13.52 18.47 5.72
N HIS A 100 13.76 17.46 6.58
CA HIS A 100 15.11 17.09 7.01
C HIS A 100 15.65 15.85 6.29
N LEU A 101 14.82 15.10 5.56
CA LEU A 101 15.25 13.91 4.83
C LEU A 101 16.26 14.24 3.72
N THR A 102 17.39 13.55 3.75
CA THR A 102 18.33 13.47 2.63
C THR A 102 17.99 12.33 1.68
N LEU A 103 18.54 12.31 0.46
CA LEU A 103 18.34 11.19 -0.48
C LEU A 103 18.81 9.87 0.08
N GLU A 104 19.92 9.85 0.82
CA GLU A 104 20.42 8.63 1.47
C GLU A 104 19.47 8.14 2.55
N GLN A 105 18.92 9.04 3.38
CA GLN A 105 17.93 8.69 4.39
C GLN A 105 16.62 8.22 3.76
N THR A 106 16.18 8.84 2.66
CA THR A 106 15.04 8.37 1.86
C THR A 106 15.27 6.94 1.37
N LYS A 107 16.43 6.66 0.78
CA LYS A 107 16.80 5.30 0.33
C LYS A 107 16.82 4.29 1.48
N LEU A 108 17.46 4.64 2.60
CA LEU A 108 17.56 3.74 3.76
C LEU A 108 16.20 3.53 4.45
N SER A 109 15.32 4.53 4.48
CA SER A 109 13.94 4.34 4.96
C SER A 109 13.17 3.35 4.08
N ALA A 110 13.42 3.36 2.76
CA ALA A 110 12.84 2.41 1.83
C ALA A 110 13.35 0.97 2.06
N TYR A 111 14.63 0.79 2.32
CA TYR A 111 15.14 -0.52 2.73
C TYR A 111 14.46 -1.04 3.99
N ALA A 112 14.33 -0.21 5.03
CA ALA A 112 13.68 -0.60 6.28
C ALA A 112 12.23 -1.02 6.05
N THR A 113 11.47 -0.21 5.31
CA THR A 113 10.06 -0.46 4.97
C THR A 113 9.90 -1.72 4.13
N TYR A 114 10.67 -1.89 3.07
CA TYR A 114 10.54 -3.08 2.20
C TYR A 114 10.98 -4.37 2.90
N ILE A 115 11.99 -4.35 3.78
CA ILE A 115 12.35 -5.51 4.61
C ILE A 115 11.18 -5.87 5.53
N ASP A 116 10.56 -4.89 6.18
CA ASP A 116 9.39 -5.09 7.04
C ASP A 116 8.19 -5.63 6.22
N SER A 117 7.96 -5.07 5.03
CA SER A 117 6.93 -5.51 4.09
C SER A 117 7.14 -6.98 3.68
N ILE A 118 8.36 -7.37 3.29
CA ILE A 118 8.73 -8.76 2.98
C ILE A 118 8.41 -9.68 4.16
N LYS A 119 8.75 -9.26 5.38
CA LYS A 119 8.54 -10.04 6.62
C LYS A 119 7.07 -10.17 6.99
N ASN A 120 6.21 -9.28 6.50
CA ASN A 120 4.76 -9.31 6.68
C ASN A 120 4.00 -9.85 5.44
N GLY A 121 4.74 -10.36 4.43
CA GLY A 121 4.14 -10.96 3.23
C GLY A 121 3.58 -9.96 2.22
N VAL A 122 3.98 -8.70 2.31
CA VAL A 122 3.61 -7.65 1.34
C VAL A 122 4.64 -7.62 0.23
N THR A 123 4.21 -7.80 -1.02
CA THR A 123 5.08 -7.82 -2.21
C THR A 123 4.84 -6.65 -3.16
N THR A 124 3.75 -5.92 -2.99
CA THR A 124 3.40 -4.76 -3.81
C THR A 124 2.99 -3.60 -2.90
N VAL A 125 3.64 -2.44 -3.06
CA VAL A 125 3.44 -1.26 -2.23
C VAL A 125 3.12 -0.05 -3.11
N PHE A 126 2.07 0.69 -2.76
CA PHE A 126 1.74 2.01 -3.31
C PHE A 126 2.21 3.08 -2.32
N ASP A 127 3.32 3.72 -2.62
CA ASP A 127 3.92 4.74 -1.77
C ASP A 127 3.45 6.15 -2.15
N HIS A 128 3.26 6.97 -1.15
CA HIS A 128 2.98 8.39 -1.28
C HIS A 128 4.10 9.18 -0.57
N HIS A 129 5.19 9.46 -1.31
CA HIS A 129 6.44 9.93 -0.73
C HIS A 129 6.49 11.44 -0.54
N ALA A 130 7.10 11.87 0.57
CA ALA A 130 7.47 13.25 0.83
C ALA A 130 8.91 13.36 1.36
N SER A 131 9.71 14.24 0.75
CA SER A 131 11.06 14.60 1.20
C SER A 131 11.40 16.00 0.70
N PHE A 132 10.76 17.02 1.26
CA PHE A 132 10.95 18.42 0.83
C PHE A 132 12.34 18.97 1.12
N GLY A 133 13.16 18.27 1.92
CA GLY A 133 14.60 18.52 2.05
C GLY A 133 15.37 18.24 0.75
N HIS A 134 15.04 17.13 0.06
CA HIS A 134 15.65 16.71 -1.20
C HIS A 134 14.60 16.05 -2.09
N ILE A 135 14.00 16.80 -3.00
CA ILE A 135 12.90 16.37 -3.87
C ILE A 135 13.43 15.55 -5.05
N THR A 136 14.28 16.21 -5.87
CA THR A 136 14.77 15.60 -7.12
C THR A 136 15.60 14.36 -6.86
N GLY A 137 15.19 13.23 -7.45
CA GLY A 137 15.84 11.93 -7.35
C GLY A 137 15.36 11.07 -6.18
N SER A 138 14.41 11.55 -5.36
CA SER A 138 13.89 10.80 -4.20
C SER A 138 13.14 9.54 -4.61
N LEU A 139 12.31 9.60 -5.66
CA LEU A 139 11.60 8.43 -6.16
C LEU A 139 12.54 7.39 -6.76
N ASN A 140 13.63 7.82 -7.42
CA ASN A 140 14.65 6.89 -7.91
C ASN A 140 15.42 6.24 -6.75
N ALA A 141 15.68 6.96 -5.65
CA ALA A 141 16.33 6.39 -4.46
C ALA A 141 15.47 5.29 -3.81
N ILE A 142 14.14 5.47 -3.77
CA ILE A 142 13.21 4.45 -3.31
C ILE A 142 13.17 3.25 -4.27
N GLU A 143 13.12 3.51 -5.58
CA GLU A 143 13.14 2.46 -6.62
C GLU A 143 14.39 1.59 -6.53
N GLU A 144 15.58 2.18 -6.27
CA GLU A 144 16.81 1.42 -6.09
C GLU A 144 16.67 0.40 -4.95
N ALA A 145 16.14 0.79 -3.79
CA ALA A 145 15.88 -0.13 -2.69
C ALA A 145 14.86 -1.22 -3.06
N ALA A 146 13.78 -0.85 -3.77
CA ALA A 146 12.78 -1.81 -4.25
C ALA A 146 13.39 -2.85 -5.21
N LYS A 147 14.23 -2.42 -6.15
CA LYS A 147 14.94 -3.30 -7.10
C LYS A 147 15.90 -4.24 -6.41
N ASP A 148 16.70 -3.75 -5.49
CA ASP A 148 17.68 -4.55 -4.75
C ASP A 148 17.00 -5.67 -3.95
N LEU A 149 15.89 -5.34 -3.29
CA LEU A 149 15.13 -6.28 -2.47
C LEU A 149 14.14 -7.13 -3.28
N GLY A 150 13.78 -6.70 -4.50
CA GLY A 150 12.86 -7.43 -5.38
C GLY A 150 11.38 -7.23 -5.02
N VAL A 151 11.00 -6.09 -4.45
CA VAL A 151 9.61 -5.72 -4.13
C VAL A 151 9.02 -4.91 -5.27
N ARG A 152 7.75 -5.15 -5.60
CA ARG A 152 7.01 -4.37 -6.60
C ARG A 152 6.50 -3.07 -5.96
N THR A 153 6.63 -1.95 -6.68
CA THR A 153 6.25 -0.65 -6.12
C THR A 153 5.60 0.28 -7.14
N CYS A 154 4.61 1.04 -6.68
CA CYS A 154 4.02 2.17 -7.41
C CYS A 154 4.31 3.43 -6.60
N LEU A 155 5.08 4.36 -7.17
CA LEU A 155 5.59 5.51 -6.46
C LEU A 155 4.97 6.82 -6.95
N CYS A 156 4.81 7.77 -6.03
CA CYS A 156 4.53 9.16 -6.36
C CYS A 156 5.15 10.08 -5.30
N PHE A 157 5.46 11.31 -5.70
CA PHE A 157 5.91 12.37 -4.80
C PHE A 157 4.74 13.27 -4.42
N GLU A 158 4.63 13.64 -3.17
CA GLU A 158 3.60 14.48 -2.59
C GLU A 158 3.77 15.96 -3.01
N ILE A 159 3.11 16.38 -4.10
CA ILE A 159 3.09 17.77 -4.54
C ILE A 159 2.34 18.62 -3.51
N SER A 160 2.95 19.73 -3.09
CA SER A 160 2.36 20.66 -2.13
C SER A 160 2.96 22.05 -2.29
N ASP A 161 2.16 23.11 -2.11
CA ASP A 161 2.59 24.50 -2.19
C ASP A 161 3.07 25.04 -0.83
N ARG A 162 3.08 24.21 0.22
CA ARG A 162 3.41 24.62 1.60
C ARG A 162 4.82 25.21 1.78
N ASP A 163 5.77 24.79 0.96
CA ASP A 163 7.16 25.27 0.97
C ASP A 163 7.49 26.16 -0.25
N GLY A 164 6.44 26.70 -0.90
CA GLY A 164 6.54 27.67 -1.99
C GLY A 164 6.52 27.03 -3.38
N MET A 165 6.19 27.88 -4.38
CA MET A 165 5.95 27.46 -5.76
C MET A 165 7.16 26.86 -6.47
N GLU A 166 8.38 27.18 -6.04
CA GLU A 166 9.60 26.60 -6.62
C GLU A 166 9.67 25.10 -6.28
N LYS A 167 9.51 24.75 -5.00
CA LYS A 167 9.48 23.35 -4.56
C LYS A 167 8.24 22.60 -5.08
N SER A 168 7.13 23.29 -5.22
CA SER A 168 5.94 22.72 -5.85
C SER A 168 6.20 22.29 -7.30
N ARG A 169 6.84 23.15 -8.10
CA ARG A 169 7.23 22.82 -9.48
C ARG A 169 8.29 21.71 -9.55
N GLU A 170 9.26 21.71 -8.63
CA GLU A 170 10.24 20.64 -8.51
C GLU A 170 9.54 19.29 -8.23
N SER A 171 8.56 19.26 -7.31
CA SER A 171 7.78 18.08 -6.97
C SER A 171 6.95 17.56 -8.16
N VAL A 172 6.35 18.47 -8.94
CA VAL A 172 5.67 18.12 -10.19
C VAL A 172 6.64 17.46 -11.16
N MET A 173 7.84 18.01 -11.33
CA MET A 173 8.84 17.47 -12.26
C MET A 173 9.41 16.12 -11.78
N GLU A 174 9.57 15.91 -10.47
CA GLU A 174 9.98 14.62 -9.91
C GLU A 174 8.97 13.53 -10.30
N ASN A 175 7.66 13.77 -10.10
CA ASN A 175 6.61 12.86 -10.54
C ASN A 175 6.66 12.60 -12.06
N VAL A 176 6.71 13.66 -12.86
CA VAL A 176 6.70 13.55 -14.33
C VAL A 176 7.89 12.75 -14.84
N ASN A 177 9.08 12.97 -14.29
CA ASN A 177 10.30 12.26 -14.69
C ASN A 177 10.21 10.79 -14.29
N PHE A 178 9.81 10.51 -13.06
CA PHE A 178 9.66 9.15 -12.57
C PHE A 178 8.57 8.37 -13.34
N ILE A 179 7.41 8.97 -13.58
CA ILE A 179 6.33 8.33 -14.36
C ILE A 179 6.83 7.96 -15.76
N LYS A 180 7.56 8.86 -16.45
CA LYS A 180 8.13 8.56 -17.78
C LYS A 180 9.13 7.41 -17.72
N HIS A 181 9.94 7.36 -16.68
CA HIS A 181 10.88 6.27 -16.44
C HIS A 181 10.13 4.95 -16.21
N ALA A 182 9.14 4.94 -15.32
CA ALA A 182 8.34 3.74 -15.01
C ALA A 182 7.53 3.23 -16.22
N LEU A 183 6.99 4.14 -17.05
CA LEU A 183 6.28 3.76 -18.28
C LEU A 183 7.20 3.13 -19.34
N ALA A 184 8.50 3.41 -19.30
CA ALA A 184 9.51 2.82 -20.18
C ALA A 184 10.11 1.51 -19.64
N ASP A 185 9.79 1.12 -18.42
CA ASP A 185 10.25 -0.11 -17.80
C ASP A 185 9.36 -1.31 -18.18
N ASP A 186 9.99 -2.39 -18.60
CA ASP A 186 9.30 -3.62 -19.01
C ASP A 186 9.28 -4.71 -17.92
N SER A 187 9.87 -4.45 -16.77
CA SER A 187 9.98 -5.45 -15.68
C SER A 187 8.65 -5.82 -15.03
N ASP A 188 7.64 -4.96 -15.13
CA ASP A 188 6.36 -5.05 -14.41
C ASP A 188 6.53 -4.97 -12.86
N MET A 189 7.64 -4.33 -12.42
CA MET A 189 7.97 -4.20 -11.00
C MET A 189 7.84 -2.77 -10.50
N ILE A 190 7.76 -1.78 -11.40
CA ILE A 190 7.62 -0.37 -11.05
C ILE A 190 6.47 0.28 -11.80
N ALA A 191 5.76 1.16 -11.12
CA ALA A 191 4.74 2.03 -11.70
C ALA A 191 4.84 3.41 -11.05
N GLY A 192 4.21 4.41 -11.67
CA GLY A 192 4.19 5.77 -11.14
C GLY A 192 2.82 6.41 -11.24
N MET A 193 2.51 7.28 -10.29
CA MET A 193 1.30 8.11 -10.24
C MET A 193 1.68 9.58 -10.09
N MET A 194 0.76 10.50 -10.41
CA MET A 194 0.93 11.91 -10.08
C MET A 194 0.49 12.13 -8.63
N GLY A 195 1.44 12.24 -7.70
CA GLY A 195 1.16 12.46 -6.27
C GLY A 195 0.72 13.88 -5.99
N MET A 196 -0.27 14.05 -5.14
CA MET A 196 -0.72 15.33 -4.60
C MET A 196 -0.95 15.18 -3.11
N HIS A 197 -0.55 16.16 -2.28
CA HIS A 197 -0.80 16.06 -0.84
C HIS A 197 -2.30 16.05 -0.55
N ALA A 198 -2.94 17.20 -0.53
CA ALA A 198 -4.35 17.35 -0.21
C ALA A 198 -4.91 18.66 -0.80
N SER A 199 -6.24 18.77 -0.87
CA SER A 199 -6.90 19.96 -1.44
C SER A 199 -6.42 21.27 -0.81
N PHE A 200 -6.21 21.31 0.50
CA PHE A 200 -5.87 22.53 1.23
C PHE A 200 -4.41 22.98 1.09
N THR A 201 -3.53 22.16 0.51
CA THR A 201 -2.12 22.50 0.30
C THR A 201 -1.76 22.69 -1.16
N ILE A 202 -2.72 22.68 -2.06
CA ILE A 202 -2.52 22.79 -3.52
C ILE A 202 -3.39 23.89 -4.08
N SER A 203 -2.76 24.88 -4.71
CA SER A 203 -3.44 25.98 -5.41
C SER A 203 -3.98 25.53 -6.77
N ASP A 204 -4.88 26.34 -7.34
CA ASP A 204 -5.39 26.13 -8.69
C ASP A 204 -4.29 26.25 -9.75
N GLU A 205 -3.24 27.07 -9.52
CA GLU A 205 -2.05 27.14 -10.39
C GLU A 205 -1.32 25.80 -10.43
N THR A 206 -1.11 25.17 -9.27
CA THR A 206 -0.44 23.87 -9.19
C THR A 206 -1.29 22.76 -9.77
N MET A 207 -2.62 22.77 -9.57
CA MET A 207 -3.53 21.80 -10.23
C MET A 207 -3.49 21.92 -11.75
N ALA A 208 -3.46 23.16 -12.27
CA ALA A 208 -3.33 23.40 -13.72
C ALA A 208 -2.00 22.85 -14.25
N LEU A 209 -0.90 23.10 -13.55
CA LEU A 209 0.44 22.60 -13.92
C LEU A 209 0.49 21.06 -13.91
N CYS A 210 -0.10 20.41 -12.91
CA CYS A 210 -0.20 18.97 -12.84
C CYS A 210 -0.97 18.39 -14.03
N ASN A 211 -2.12 18.97 -14.38
CA ASN A 211 -2.90 18.55 -15.53
C ASN A 211 -2.17 18.74 -16.86
N GLU A 212 -1.42 19.83 -17.01
CA GLU A 212 -0.62 20.12 -18.20
C GLU A 212 0.53 19.12 -18.42
N LEU A 213 1.23 18.76 -17.32
CA LEU A 213 2.48 18.00 -17.40
C LEU A 213 2.32 16.49 -17.13
N LYS A 214 1.19 16.06 -16.56
CA LYS A 214 0.95 14.65 -16.24
C LYS A 214 1.03 13.78 -17.51
N PRO A 215 1.89 12.76 -17.54
CA PRO A 215 1.92 11.81 -18.65
C PRO A 215 0.58 11.09 -18.84
N GLU A 216 0.27 10.73 -20.09
CA GLU A 216 -0.92 9.95 -20.40
C GLU A 216 -0.85 8.55 -19.77
N GLY A 217 -2.00 7.96 -19.48
CA GLY A 217 -2.12 6.58 -19.01
C GLY A 217 -1.96 6.38 -17.52
N VAL A 218 -1.68 7.45 -16.75
CA VAL A 218 -1.60 7.42 -15.27
C VAL A 218 -2.65 8.32 -14.64
N GLY A 219 -2.99 8.05 -13.37
CA GLY A 219 -3.88 8.85 -12.56
C GLY A 219 -3.14 9.63 -11.46
N TYR A 220 -3.93 10.10 -10.52
CA TYR A 220 -3.47 10.85 -9.36
C TYR A 220 -3.54 10.00 -8.09
N HIS A 221 -2.70 10.32 -7.13
CA HIS A 221 -2.80 9.80 -5.77
C HIS A 221 -2.83 10.97 -4.81
N ILE A 222 -3.91 11.14 -4.04
CA ILE A 222 -4.16 12.33 -3.21
C ILE A 222 -4.93 11.97 -1.94
N HIS A 223 -4.59 12.60 -0.79
CA HIS A 223 -5.39 12.53 0.43
C HIS A 223 -6.64 13.42 0.29
N VAL A 224 -7.79 12.88 0.63
CA VAL A 224 -9.08 13.55 0.42
C VAL A 224 -9.91 13.54 1.69
N ALA A 225 -10.26 14.74 2.16
CA ALA A 225 -11.16 14.89 3.29
C ALA A 225 -10.77 14.03 4.51
N GLU A 226 -9.48 13.92 4.80
CA GLU A 226 -8.96 13.18 5.95
C GLU A 226 -9.30 13.91 7.23
N GLY A 227 -8.89 15.17 7.37
CA GLY A 227 -9.26 16.02 8.49
C GLY A 227 -10.45 16.93 8.15
N ILE A 228 -11.30 17.23 9.14
CA ILE A 228 -12.42 18.17 8.96
C ILE A 228 -11.95 19.56 8.50
N TYR A 229 -10.72 19.93 8.81
CA TYR A 229 -10.11 21.18 8.38
C TYR A 229 -10.02 21.28 6.85
N ASP A 230 -9.60 20.21 6.18
CA ASP A 230 -9.49 20.15 4.71
C ASP A 230 -10.83 20.51 4.04
N LEU A 231 -11.92 19.90 4.53
CA LEU A 231 -13.26 20.22 4.07
C LEU A 231 -13.65 21.68 4.32
N HIS A 232 -13.43 22.19 5.54
CA HIS A 232 -13.80 23.56 5.90
C HIS A 232 -13.01 24.60 5.10
N GLN A 233 -11.71 24.35 4.88
CA GLN A 233 -10.86 25.22 4.10
C GLN A 233 -11.31 25.25 2.63
N CYS A 234 -11.58 24.08 2.03
CA CYS A 234 -12.06 23.99 0.65
C CYS A 234 -13.41 24.73 0.46
N LEU A 235 -14.35 24.55 1.39
CA LEU A 235 -15.63 25.29 1.37
C LEU A 235 -15.42 26.81 1.48
N LYS A 236 -14.50 27.26 2.34
CA LYS A 236 -14.21 28.67 2.56
C LYS A 236 -13.54 29.32 1.35
N GLU A 237 -12.57 28.66 0.75
CA GLU A 237 -11.73 29.26 -0.30
C GLU A 237 -12.29 29.05 -1.71
N HIS A 238 -12.93 27.91 -1.96
CA HIS A 238 -13.43 27.54 -3.28
C HIS A 238 -14.96 27.47 -3.38
N GLY A 239 -15.70 27.59 -2.24
CA GLY A 239 -17.16 27.47 -2.22
C GLY A 239 -17.69 26.09 -2.60
N LYS A 240 -16.84 25.06 -2.60
CA LYS A 240 -17.13 23.68 -3.03
C LYS A 240 -16.59 22.68 -2.02
N ARG A 241 -17.13 21.47 -2.06
CA ARG A 241 -16.54 20.35 -1.34
C ARG A 241 -15.34 19.80 -2.11
N ILE A 242 -14.54 18.97 -1.47
CA ILE A 242 -13.22 18.55 -1.99
C ILE A 242 -13.37 17.75 -3.28
N VAL A 243 -14.26 16.74 -3.29
CA VAL A 243 -14.42 15.87 -4.48
C VAL A 243 -15.04 16.66 -5.64
N ASP A 244 -15.93 17.63 -5.38
CA ASP A 244 -16.43 18.55 -6.42
C ASP A 244 -15.28 19.38 -7.04
N ARG A 245 -14.36 19.90 -6.19
CA ARG A 245 -13.18 20.64 -6.68
C ARG A 245 -12.28 19.76 -7.54
N LEU A 246 -12.00 18.53 -7.09
CA LEU A 246 -11.18 17.59 -7.84
C LEU A 246 -11.83 17.17 -9.16
N HIS A 247 -13.16 17.01 -9.17
CA HIS A 247 -13.92 16.73 -10.38
C HIS A 247 -13.81 17.86 -11.39
N ASP A 248 -13.98 19.11 -10.96
CA ASP A 248 -13.85 20.29 -11.85
C ASP A 248 -12.46 20.42 -12.46
N TRP A 249 -11.42 19.98 -11.76
CA TRP A 249 -10.05 19.95 -12.24
C TRP A 249 -9.67 18.69 -13.02
N ASN A 250 -10.62 17.77 -13.32
CA ASN A 250 -10.38 16.52 -14.01
C ASN A 250 -9.32 15.64 -13.34
N ILE A 251 -9.26 15.68 -12.01
CA ILE A 251 -8.36 14.83 -11.21
C ILE A 251 -8.93 13.42 -11.05
N LEU A 252 -10.28 13.30 -10.97
CA LEU A 252 -10.96 12.01 -10.82
C LEU A 252 -10.83 11.15 -12.07
N GLY A 253 -10.89 9.84 -11.92
CA GLY A 253 -10.87 8.88 -13.01
C GLY A 253 -10.38 7.49 -12.62
N PRO A 254 -10.41 6.51 -13.52
CA PRO A 254 -10.23 5.09 -13.21
C PRO A 254 -8.82 4.73 -12.71
N LYS A 255 -7.83 5.60 -12.88
CA LYS A 255 -6.48 5.41 -12.34
C LYS A 255 -6.14 6.36 -11.20
N THR A 256 -7.10 7.13 -10.69
CA THR A 256 -6.91 8.01 -9.54
C THR A 256 -7.26 7.29 -8.26
N LEU A 257 -6.40 7.42 -7.25
CA LEU A 257 -6.54 6.83 -5.91
C LEU A 257 -6.70 7.94 -4.87
N LEU A 258 -7.82 7.93 -4.15
CA LEU A 258 -8.16 8.87 -3.09
C LEU A 258 -7.88 8.23 -1.73
N GLY A 259 -6.98 8.83 -0.94
CA GLY A 259 -6.73 8.41 0.43
C GLY A 259 -7.83 8.85 1.38
N HIS A 260 -8.18 8.00 2.35
CA HIS A 260 -9.07 8.26 3.50
C HIS A 260 -10.56 8.51 3.20
N CYS A 261 -10.91 9.60 2.53
CA CYS A 261 -12.30 9.99 2.23
C CYS A 261 -13.23 9.99 3.47
N ILE A 262 -12.74 10.53 4.63
CA ILE A 262 -13.48 10.47 5.91
C ILE A 262 -14.71 11.37 5.87
N TYR A 263 -14.55 12.63 5.42
CA TYR A 263 -15.60 13.64 5.47
C TYR A 263 -16.30 13.87 4.13
N VAL A 264 -16.42 12.82 3.31
CA VAL A 264 -17.18 12.84 2.06
C VAL A 264 -18.68 12.60 2.34
N ASN A 265 -19.56 13.14 1.47
CA ASN A 265 -21.00 12.94 1.54
C ASN A 265 -21.51 12.03 0.41
N GLU A 266 -22.84 11.76 0.37
CA GLU A 266 -23.47 10.90 -0.65
C GLU A 266 -23.24 11.40 -2.09
N HIS A 267 -23.31 12.72 -2.33
CA HIS A 267 -23.04 13.29 -3.65
C HIS A 267 -21.58 13.09 -4.08
N GLU A 268 -20.62 13.32 -3.18
CA GLU A 268 -19.21 13.08 -3.47
C GLU A 268 -18.93 11.60 -3.74
N MET A 269 -19.57 10.68 -3.00
CA MET A 269 -19.48 9.25 -3.29
C MET A 269 -20.08 8.88 -4.66
N ASP A 270 -21.16 9.54 -5.09
CA ASP A 270 -21.70 9.34 -6.44
C ASP A 270 -20.72 9.82 -7.52
N LEU A 271 -20.06 10.97 -7.34
CA LEU A 271 -19.03 11.45 -8.26
C LEU A 271 -17.82 10.47 -8.33
N ILE A 272 -17.37 9.96 -7.18
CA ILE A 272 -16.29 8.97 -7.11
C ILE A 272 -16.67 7.71 -7.91
N LYS A 273 -17.89 7.22 -7.73
CA LYS A 273 -18.40 6.06 -8.44
C LYS A 273 -18.54 6.31 -9.94
N ASP A 274 -19.16 7.41 -10.34
CA ASP A 274 -19.48 7.72 -11.74
C ASP A 274 -18.22 7.96 -12.57
N THR A 275 -17.12 8.38 -11.94
CA THR A 275 -15.80 8.56 -12.55
C THR A 275 -14.91 7.32 -12.45
N ASP A 276 -15.41 6.21 -11.88
CA ASP A 276 -14.64 4.98 -11.62
C ASP A 276 -13.34 5.22 -10.83
N THR A 277 -13.37 6.23 -9.93
CA THR A 277 -12.23 6.60 -9.09
C THR A 277 -12.10 5.63 -7.92
N MET A 278 -10.85 5.28 -7.57
CA MET A 278 -10.52 4.35 -6.50
C MET A 278 -10.40 5.07 -5.16
N VAL A 279 -10.71 4.37 -4.08
CA VAL A 279 -10.53 4.85 -2.71
C VAL A 279 -9.66 3.88 -1.93
N VAL A 280 -8.84 4.37 -1.01
CA VAL A 280 -8.10 3.53 -0.06
C VAL A 280 -8.41 3.94 1.37
N HIS A 281 -8.78 2.96 2.19
CA HIS A 281 -9.07 3.10 3.61
C HIS A 281 -7.83 2.79 4.45
N ASN A 282 -7.46 3.70 5.37
CA ASN A 282 -6.27 3.61 6.23
C ASN A 282 -6.70 3.63 7.71
N PRO A 283 -7.16 2.51 8.26
CA PRO A 283 -7.87 2.51 9.55
C PRO A 283 -7.03 2.94 10.73
N GLU A 284 -5.77 2.48 10.85
CA GLU A 284 -4.87 2.85 11.94
C GLU A 284 -4.57 4.34 11.94
N SER A 285 -4.27 4.89 10.78
CA SER A 285 -3.97 6.31 10.62
C SER A 285 -5.18 7.17 10.95
N ASN A 286 -6.35 6.82 10.41
CA ASN A 286 -7.59 7.55 10.71
C ASN A 286 -7.89 7.62 12.21
N MET A 287 -7.64 6.54 12.93
CA MET A 287 -7.83 6.46 14.39
C MET A 287 -6.71 7.15 15.15
N GLY A 288 -5.45 6.88 14.79
CA GLY A 288 -4.28 7.39 15.49
C GLY A 288 -4.12 8.90 15.35
N ASN A 289 -4.46 9.45 14.19
CA ASN A 289 -4.51 10.90 13.95
C ASN A 289 -5.81 11.55 14.46
N ALA A 290 -6.71 10.76 15.06
CA ALA A 290 -8.02 11.22 15.57
C ALA A 290 -8.89 11.91 14.50
N CYS A 291 -8.76 11.51 13.24
CA CYS A 291 -9.49 12.11 12.11
C CYS A 291 -10.93 11.62 12.01
N GLY A 292 -11.22 10.40 12.44
CA GLY A 292 -12.58 9.86 12.43
C GLY A 292 -12.72 8.53 11.69
N CYS A 293 -13.97 8.12 11.42
CA CYS A 293 -14.30 6.91 10.70
C CYS A 293 -14.95 7.25 9.36
N PRO A 294 -14.37 6.85 8.22
CA PRO A 294 -14.96 7.12 6.90
C PRO A 294 -16.23 6.27 6.66
N PRO A 295 -17.11 6.69 5.74
CA PRO A 295 -18.30 5.93 5.35
C PRO A 295 -17.95 4.74 4.41
N THR A 296 -16.85 4.04 4.69
CA THR A 296 -16.27 3.01 3.81
C THR A 296 -17.24 1.86 3.51
N MET A 297 -18.01 1.42 4.53
CA MET A 297 -19.05 0.38 4.31
C MET A 297 -20.08 0.84 3.30
N ARG A 298 -20.44 2.12 3.31
CA ARG A 298 -21.36 2.70 2.34
C ARG A 298 -20.73 2.80 0.95
N MET A 299 -19.44 3.12 0.85
CA MET A 299 -18.69 3.13 -0.42
C MET A 299 -18.69 1.76 -1.08
N VAL A 300 -18.34 0.72 -0.33
CA VAL A 300 -18.37 -0.67 -0.82
C VAL A 300 -19.77 -1.08 -1.27
N GLN A 301 -20.82 -0.76 -0.48
CA GLN A 301 -22.22 -1.01 -0.86
C GLN A 301 -22.65 -0.28 -2.14
N LYS A 302 -22.13 0.92 -2.40
CA LYS A 302 -22.36 1.65 -3.66
C LYS A 302 -21.59 1.05 -4.84
N GLY A 303 -20.68 0.12 -4.61
CA GLY A 303 -19.81 -0.47 -5.64
C GLY A 303 -18.66 0.47 -6.05
N ILE A 304 -18.21 1.34 -5.16
CA ILE A 304 -16.97 2.10 -5.32
C ILE A 304 -15.80 1.15 -5.06
N LEU A 305 -14.83 1.10 -5.98
CA LEU A 305 -13.61 0.32 -5.77
C LEU A 305 -12.84 0.90 -4.58
N THR A 306 -12.81 0.12 -3.51
CA THR A 306 -12.18 0.52 -2.25
C THR A 306 -11.15 -0.52 -1.84
N GLY A 307 -9.93 -0.07 -1.59
CA GLY A 307 -8.82 -0.87 -1.06
C GLY A 307 -8.54 -0.58 0.41
N LEU A 308 -7.55 -1.29 0.94
CA LEU A 308 -7.03 -1.15 2.29
C LEU A 308 -5.54 -0.78 2.23
N GLY A 309 -5.14 0.24 2.98
CA GLY A 309 -3.77 0.69 3.12
C GLY A 309 -3.36 0.82 4.58
N THR A 310 -2.10 1.08 4.83
CA THR A 310 -1.53 1.21 6.17
C THR A 310 -1.13 2.65 6.52
N ASP A 311 -1.01 3.52 5.51
CA ASP A 311 -0.50 4.87 5.70
C ASP A 311 0.89 4.85 6.39
N GLY A 312 1.22 5.81 7.21
CA GLY A 312 2.46 5.88 7.97
C GLY A 312 2.49 5.07 9.28
N TYR A 313 1.65 4.03 9.46
CA TYR A 313 1.47 3.35 10.75
C TYR A 313 2.12 1.97 10.84
N THR A 314 1.81 1.07 9.94
CA THR A 314 2.28 -0.33 9.98
C THR A 314 2.64 -0.83 8.58
N HIS A 315 3.29 -1.98 8.47
CA HIS A 315 3.48 -2.71 7.22
C HIS A 315 2.78 -4.08 7.26
N ASP A 316 1.91 -4.30 8.28
CA ASP A 316 1.14 -5.53 8.47
C ASP A 316 -0.32 -5.36 8.00
N MET A 317 -0.62 -5.84 6.80
CA MET A 317 -1.98 -5.77 6.23
C MET A 317 -3.00 -6.58 7.04
N MET A 318 -2.57 -7.57 7.82
CA MET A 318 -3.44 -8.33 8.72
C MET A 318 -3.84 -7.51 9.95
N GLU A 319 -2.94 -6.64 10.43
CA GLU A 319 -3.25 -5.64 11.46
C GLU A 319 -4.30 -4.66 10.95
N SER A 320 -4.07 -4.07 9.78
CA SER A 320 -5.03 -3.15 9.14
C SER A 320 -6.41 -3.78 8.95
N TRP A 321 -6.48 -5.05 8.54
CA TRP A 321 -7.74 -5.77 8.48
C TRP A 321 -8.46 -5.83 9.83
N LYS A 322 -7.75 -6.25 10.89
CA LYS A 322 -8.32 -6.34 12.25
C LYS A 322 -8.82 -5.00 12.74
N VAL A 323 -8.02 -3.95 12.55
CA VAL A 323 -8.38 -2.59 12.99
C VAL A 323 -9.58 -2.07 12.19
N ALA A 324 -9.60 -2.21 10.86
CA ALA A 324 -10.76 -1.84 10.04
C ALA A 324 -12.04 -2.56 10.48
N ASN A 325 -11.96 -3.88 10.74
CA ASN A 325 -13.11 -4.68 11.18
C ASN A 325 -13.69 -4.16 12.50
N VAL A 326 -12.85 -3.92 13.51
CA VAL A 326 -13.35 -3.46 14.82
C VAL A 326 -13.76 -1.99 14.80
N LEU A 327 -13.09 -1.13 14.02
CA LEU A 327 -13.45 0.27 13.84
C LEU A 327 -14.88 0.42 13.33
N HIS A 328 -15.21 -0.27 12.23
CA HIS A 328 -16.54 -0.15 11.62
C HIS A 328 -17.65 -0.78 12.45
N LYS A 329 -17.39 -1.94 13.10
CA LYS A 329 -18.34 -2.52 14.05
C LYS A 329 -18.63 -1.57 15.22
N HIS A 330 -17.58 -0.95 15.76
CA HIS A 330 -17.71 0.00 16.86
C HIS A 330 -18.45 1.27 16.43
N SER A 331 -18.07 1.86 15.29
CA SER A 331 -18.65 3.08 14.77
C SER A 331 -20.13 2.95 14.41
N LEU A 332 -20.52 1.82 13.82
CA LEU A 332 -21.90 1.54 13.39
C LEU A 332 -22.77 0.88 14.47
N CYS A 333 -22.15 0.43 15.59
CA CYS A 333 -22.82 -0.38 16.61
C CYS A 333 -23.51 -1.62 16.02
N ASP A 334 -22.96 -2.19 14.94
CA ASP A 334 -23.48 -3.35 14.22
C ASP A 334 -22.45 -4.51 14.23
N PRO A 335 -22.78 -5.65 14.87
CA PRO A 335 -21.86 -6.78 14.91
C PRO A 335 -21.67 -7.47 13.54
N ASN A 336 -22.54 -7.22 12.57
CA ASN A 336 -22.44 -7.79 11.22
C ASN A 336 -21.66 -6.90 10.25
N ALA A 337 -21.44 -5.61 10.55
CA ALA A 337 -20.67 -4.72 9.70
C ALA A 337 -19.22 -5.20 9.50
N ALA A 338 -18.63 -4.86 8.37
CA ALA A 338 -17.22 -5.07 8.06
C ALA A 338 -16.75 -6.54 7.97
N TRP A 339 -17.66 -7.51 8.05
CA TRP A 339 -17.28 -8.93 8.02
C TRP A 339 -16.93 -9.41 6.60
N GLY A 340 -17.68 -8.97 5.61
CA GLY A 340 -17.43 -9.25 4.18
C GLY A 340 -16.68 -8.11 3.49
N GLU A 341 -16.98 -6.87 3.85
CA GLU A 341 -16.49 -5.67 3.16
C GLU A 341 -14.97 -5.47 3.35
N VAL A 342 -14.44 -5.69 4.55
CA VAL A 342 -13.00 -5.49 4.80
C VAL A 342 -12.13 -6.54 4.10
N PRO A 343 -12.40 -7.86 4.15
CA PRO A 343 -11.66 -8.80 3.31
C PRO A 343 -11.83 -8.55 1.81
N GLN A 344 -12.99 -8.07 1.35
CA GLN A 344 -13.18 -7.64 -0.04
C GLN A 344 -12.23 -6.50 -0.40
N MET A 345 -12.09 -5.47 0.47
CA MET A 345 -11.14 -4.39 0.25
C MET A 345 -9.68 -4.88 0.19
N LEU A 346 -9.29 -5.77 1.13
CA LEU A 346 -7.92 -6.27 1.23
C LEU A 346 -7.53 -7.15 0.04
N PHE A 347 -8.40 -8.10 -0.35
CA PHE A 347 -8.05 -9.09 -1.36
C PHE A 347 -8.47 -8.65 -2.76
N GLU A 348 -9.76 -8.34 -2.96
CA GLU A 348 -10.27 -7.97 -4.28
C GLU A 348 -9.94 -6.51 -4.62
N GLY A 349 -10.17 -5.59 -3.67
CA GLY A 349 -9.96 -4.15 -3.87
C GLY A 349 -8.50 -3.82 -4.14
N ASN A 350 -7.58 -4.28 -3.29
CA ASN A 350 -6.14 -4.02 -3.48
C ASN A 350 -5.61 -4.67 -4.76
N ALA A 351 -6.08 -5.89 -5.10
CA ALA A 351 -5.71 -6.55 -6.33
C ALA A 351 -6.19 -5.76 -7.57
N GLU A 352 -7.43 -5.29 -7.58
CA GLU A 352 -7.97 -4.50 -8.70
C GLU A 352 -7.25 -3.14 -8.83
N ILE A 353 -6.96 -2.45 -7.71
CA ILE A 353 -6.15 -1.23 -7.71
C ILE A 353 -4.79 -1.49 -8.36
N ALA A 354 -4.09 -2.53 -7.93
CA ALA A 354 -2.78 -2.89 -8.47
C ALA A 354 -2.84 -3.28 -9.97
N ASN A 355 -3.86 -4.03 -10.36
CA ASN A 355 -4.05 -4.49 -11.74
C ASN A 355 -4.39 -3.35 -12.72
N ARG A 356 -4.74 -2.15 -12.24
CA ARG A 356 -4.84 -0.95 -13.09
C ARG A 356 -3.48 -0.36 -13.48
N TYR A 357 -2.41 -0.77 -12.78
CA TYR A 357 -1.04 -0.27 -12.96
C TYR A 357 -0.06 -1.31 -13.46
N PHE A 358 -0.21 -2.57 -13.05
CA PHE A 358 0.66 -3.69 -13.44
C PHE A 358 0.00 -4.58 -14.48
N LYS A 359 0.82 -5.19 -15.36
CA LYS A 359 0.35 -5.93 -16.54
C LYS A 359 -0.13 -7.34 -16.18
N LYS A 360 0.60 -8.03 -15.26
CA LYS A 360 0.23 -9.37 -14.79
C LYS A 360 -0.79 -9.29 -13.69
N GLN A 361 -1.74 -10.21 -13.69
CA GLN A 361 -2.75 -10.31 -12.65
C GLN A 361 -2.10 -10.60 -11.28
N LEU A 362 -2.35 -9.72 -10.32
CA LEU A 362 -1.89 -9.79 -8.94
C LEU A 362 -3.04 -10.22 -8.01
N GLY A 363 -2.69 -10.68 -6.80
CA GLY A 363 -3.66 -10.98 -5.75
C GLY A 363 -4.41 -12.30 -5.92
N VAL A 364 -3.98 -13.19 -6.82
CA VAL A 364 -4.64 -14.47 -7.08
C VAL A 364 -3.60 -15.56 -7.38
N LEU A 365 -3.83 -16.79 -6.89
CA LEU A 365 -3.07 -17.98 -7.32
C LEU A 365 -3.83 -18.66 -8.46
N LYS A 366 -3.44 -18.36 -9.69
CA LYS A 366 -4.06 -18.85 -10.90
C LYS A 366 -3.03 -18.95 -12.02
N GLU A 367 -3.20 -19.90 -12.93
CA GLU A 367 -2.35 -20.02 -14.12
C GLU A 367 -2.36 -18.72 -14.93
N GLY A 368 -1.17 -18.25 -15.29
CA GLY A 368 -0.94 -16.98 -15.98
C GLY A 368 -0.77 -15.75 -15.08
N ALA A 369 -1.14 -15.82 -13.80
CA ALA A 369 -0.96 -14.73 -12.83
C ALA A 369 0.51 -14.52 -12.44
N ALA A 370 0.79 -13.38 -11.80
CA ALA A 370 2.09 -13.09 -11.24
C ALA A 370 2.47 -14.10 -10.15
N ALA A 371 3.75 -14.46 -10.10
CA ALA A 371 4.28 -15.40 -9.12
C ALA A 371 4.58 -14.71 -7.78
N ASP A 372 3.54 -14.21 -7.12
CA ASP A 372 3.58 -13.54 -5.82
C ASP A 372 2.85 -14.39 -4.78
N VAL A 373 3.62 -15.09 -3.93
CA VAL A 373 3.10 -16.14 -3.04
C VAL A 373 3.70 -16.01 -1.66
N ILE A 374 2.88 -16.22 -0.62
CA ILE A 374 3.34 -16.32 0.77
C ILE A 374 2.96 -17.64 1.40
N VAL A 375 3.75 -18.05 2.39
CA VAL A 375 3.45 -19.17 3.29
C VAL A 375 3.37 -18.62 4.70
N ILE A 376 2.26 -18.94 5.40
CA ILE A 376 1.96 -18.46 6.74
C ILE A 376 1.92 -19.64 7.69
N ASP A 377 2.73 -19.59 8.76
CA ASP A 377 2.74 -20.58 9.85
C ASP A 377 1.44 -20.50 10.66
N TYR A 378 0.45 -21.20 10.15
CA TYR A 378 -0.85 -21.27 10.79
C TYR A 378 -1.43 -22.67 10.72
N ASP A 379 -1.57 -23.30 11.90
CA ASP A 379 -2.26 -24.59 12.07
C ASP A 379 -3.59 -24.37 12.78
N PRO A 380 -4.73 -24.45 12.06
CA PRO A 380 -6.03 -24.12 12.62
C PRO A 380 -6.51 -25.17 13.62
N LEU A 381 -6.96 -24.74 14.82
CA LEU A 381 -7.55 -25.60 15.85
C LEU A 381 -8.92 -26.16 15.44
N THR A 382 -9.66 -25.44 14.60
CA THR A 382 -10.94 -25.87 14.03
C THR A 382 -10.77 -26.13 12.54
N PRO A 383 -11.53 -27.03 11.92
CA PRO A 383 -11.39 -27.31 10.49
C PRO A 383 -11.53 -26.06 9.63
N MET A 384 -10.52 -25.79 8.80
CA MET A 384 -10.56 -24.71 7.80
C MET A 384 -11.22 -25.22 6.52
N ASN A 385 -12.08 -24.41 5.93
CA ASN A 385 -12.71 -24.67 4.63
C ASN A 385 -13.12 -23.34 3.97
N GLU A 386 -13.57 -23.41 2.73
CA GLU A 386 -13.96 -22.24 1.93
C GLU A 386 -14.88 -21.25 2.66
N SER A 387 -15.82 -21.73 3.48
CA SER A 387 -16.83 -20.88 4.13
C SER A 387 -16.31 -20.12 5.35
N ASN A 388 -15.14 -20.47 5.90
CA ASN A 388 -14.63 -19.91 7.16
C ASN A 388 -13.20 -19.36 7.09
N ILE A 389 -12.60 -19.28 5.90
CA ILE A 389 -11.24 -18.75 5.67
C ILE A 389 -11.05 -17.38 6.35
N ASN A 390 -11.96 -16.44 6.10
CA ASN A 390 -11.86 -15.09 6.65
C ASN A 390 -11.84 -15.07 8.19
N GLY A 391 -12.58 -16.00 8.83
CA GLY A 391 -12.56 -16.15 10.28
C GLY A 391 -11.21 -16.64 10.80
N HIS A 392 -10.62 -17.64 10.13
CA HIS A 392 -9.29 -18.13 10.48
C HIS A 392 -8.23 -17.05 10.32
N LEU A 393 -8.20 -16.37 9.16
CA LEU A 393 -7.22 -15.32 8.90
C LEU A 393 -7.36 -14.15 9.88
N MET A 394 -8.56 -13.61 10.05
CA MET A 394 -8.77 -12.43 10.89
C MET A 394 -8.45 -12.68 12.38
N PHE A 395 -8.83 -13.84 12.92
CA PHE A 395 -8.65 -14.12 14.35
C PHE A 395 -7.35 -14.86 14.66
N GLY A 396 -6.81 -15.62 13.71
CA GLY A 396 -5.68 -16.52 13.95
C GLY A 396 -4.35 -16.07 13.37
N VAL A 397 -4.33 -15.13 12.42
CA VAL A 397 -3.13 -14.75 11.67
C VAL A 397 -2.70 -13.31 11.96
N ASN A 398 -1.39 -13.06 11.91
CA ASN A 398 -0.77 -11.74 11.87
C ASN A 398 0.49 -11.82 10.99
N GLY A 399 1.04 -10.67 10.58
CA GLY A 399 2.16 -10.63 9.64
C GLY A 399 3.43 -11.34 10.13
N SER A 400 3.67 -11.41 11.45
CA SER A 400 4.84 -12.10 12.01
C SER A 400 4.82 -13.63 11.78
N MET A 401 3.69 -14.20 11.39
CA MET A 401 3.53 -15.63 11.08
C MET A 401 3.91 -15.97 9.62
N VAL A 402 4.19 -14.98 8.76
CA VAL A 402 4.65 -15.23 7.39
C VAL A 402 6.05 -15.83 7.42
N GLN A 403 6.21 -17.05 6.91
CA GLN A 403 7.48 -17.78 6.88
C GLN A 403 8.24 -17.62 5.58
N THR A 404 7.52 -17.57 4.46
CA THR A 404 8.10 -17.48 3.12
C THR A 404 7.37 -16.39 2.33
N THR A 405 8.15 -15.56 1.62
CA THR A 405 7.63 -14.51 0.73
C THR A 405 8.30 -14.61 -0.63
N VAL A 406 7.50 -14.77 -1.67
CA VAL A 406 7.92 -14.81 -3.08
C VAL A 406 7.29 -13.65 -3.80
N CYS A 407 8.08 -12.84 -4.50
CA CYS A 407 7.64 -11.76 -5.36
C CYS A 407 8.21 -11.97 -6.77
N ASN A 408 7.35 -11.89 -7.76
CA ASN A 408 7.74 -12.03 -9.18
C ASN A 408 8.56 -13.31 -9.43
N GLY A 409 8.25 -14.40 -8.68
CA GLY A 409 8.93 -15.70 -8.75
C GLY A 409 10.28 -15.79 -8.05
N LYS A 410 10.75 -14.71 -7.42
CA LYS A 410 11.99 -14.69 -6.62
C LYS A 410 11.64 -14.89 -5.14
N VAL A 411 12.29 -15.84 -4.48
CA VAL A 411 12.17 -16.04 -3.04
C VAL A 411 12.91 -14.90 -2.33
N LEU A 412 12.17 -14.02 -1.66
CA LEU A 412 12.71 -12.87 -0.93
C LEU A 412 13.03 -13.23 0.52
N MET A 413 12.18 -14.07 1.13
CA MET A 413 12.31 -14.57 2.49
C MET A 413 11.91 -16.04 2.56
N LYS A 414 12.62 -16.83 3.36
CA LYS A 414 12.28 -18.23 3.66
C LYS A 414 12.64 -18.55 5.11
N ASP A 415 11.77 -19.28 5.80
CA ASP A 415 11.90 -19.60 7.22
C ASP A 415 12.22 -18.34 8.08
N ARG A 416 11.57 -17.19 7.75
CA ARG A 416 11.78 -15.85 8.34
C ARG A 416 13.15 -15.23 8.09
N GLU A 417 14.03 -15.82 7.30
CA GLU A 417 15.31 -15.26 6.90
C GLU A 417 15.17 -14.52 5.57
N VAL A 418 15.51 -13.23 5.54
CA VAL A 418 15.55 -12.42 4.31
C VAL A 418 16.78 -12.82 3.50
N LEU A 419 16.55 -13.25 2.25
CA LEU A 419 17.60 -13.86 1.39
C LEU A 419 18.21 -12.86 0.39
N VAL A 420 17.63 -11.68 0.26
CA VAL A 420 17.97 -10.72 -0.81
C VAL A 420 18.96 -9.65 -0.37
N CYS A 421 19.27 -9.57 0.91
CA CYS A 421 20.28 -8.66 1.46
C CYS A 421 20.88 -9.20 2.77
N ASP A 422 21.96 -8.59 3.24
CA ASP A 422 22.43 -8.72 4.62
C ASP A 422 21.55 -7.88 5.54
N GLU A 423 20.43 -8.48 6.03
CA GLU A 423 19.43 -7.78 6.85
C GLU A 423 20.08 -7.08 8.05
N ALA A 424 21.01 -7.75 8.73
CA ALA A 424 21.63 -7.20 9.94
C ALA A 424 22.43 -5.93 9.65
N LYS A 425 23.19 -5.93 8.54
CA LYS A 425 23.96 -4.77 8.10
C LYS A 425 23.04 -3.64 7.64
N VAL A 426 22.11 -3.92 6.74
CA VAL A 426 21.16 -2.91 6.20
C VAL A 426 20.39 -2.25 7.34
N MET A 427 19.87 -3.04 8.29
CA MET A 427 19.14 -2.47 9.43
C MET A 427 20.04 -1.71 10.41
N ALA A 428 21.36 -2.01 10.47
CA ALA A 428 22.30 -1.18 11.22
C ALA A 428 22.50 0.18 10.56
N ASP A 429 22.66 0.21 9.23
CA ASP A 429 22.79 1.45 8.44
C ASP A 429 21.50 2.30 8.54
N CYS A 430 20.32 1.68 8.47
CA CYS A 430 19.02 2.35 8.66
C CYS A 430 18.91 3.00 10.07
N ARG A 431 19.31 2.28 11.12
CA ARG A 431 19.29 2.83 12.49
C ARG A 431 20.25 4.00 12.68
N GLN A 432 21.41 3.96 12.03
CA GLN A 432 22.36 5.08 12.07
C GLN A 432 21.77 6.30 11.36
N ALA A 433 21.22 6.13 10.16
CA ALA A 433 20.60 7.22 9.39
C ALA A 433 19.37 7.82 10.09
N ALA A 434 18.51 6.98 10.71
CA ALA A 434 17.38 7.44 11.50
C ALA A 434 17.82 8.24 12.74
N LYS A 435 18.93 7.82 13.38
CA LYS A 435 19.54 8.59 14.49
C LYS A 435 20.05 9.94 14.03
N GLU A 436 20.75 10.01 12.90
CA GLU A 436 21.26 11.26 12.32
C GLU A 436 20.11 12.21 11.97
N LEU A 437 19.00 11.70 11.40
CA LEU A 437 17.79 12.49 11.18
C LEU A 437 17.21 13.02 12.48
N ALA A 438 17.10 12.19 13.51
CA ALA A 438 16.59 12.61 14.83
C ALA A 438 17.47 13.68 15.49
N ASP A 439 18.80 13.55 15.36
CA ASP A 439 19.77 14.54 15.87
C ASP A 439 19.64 15.85 15.11
N ASP A 440 19.47 15.84 13.78
CA ASP A 440 19.29 17.03 12.93
C ASP A 440 17.99 17.78 13.24
N ILE A 441 16.89 17.05 13.43
CA ILE A 441 15.58 17.63 13.80
C ILE A 441 15.61 18.31 15.17
N ASN A 442 16.41 17.82 16.10
CA ASN A 442 16.44 18.31 17.50
C ASN A 442 17.65 19.20 17.85
N GLY A 443 18.59 19.37 16.92
CA GLY A 443 19.81 20.19 17.10
C GLY A 443 19.56 21.62 16.84
#